data_a2847f880e77c011b76953910175d69e
#
_entry.id   a2847f880e77c011b76953910175d69e
#
_cell.length_a   1.000
_cell.length_b   1.000
_cell.length_c   1.000
_cell.angle_alpha   90.00
_cell.angle_beta   90.00
_cell.angle_gamma   90.00
#
_symmetry.space_group_name_H-M   'P 1'
#
loop_
_entity.id
_entity.type
_entity.pdbx_description
1 polymer ?
#
loop_
_entity_poly.entity_id
_entity_poly.type
_entity_poly.pdbx_seq_one_letter_code
_entity_poly.pdbx_strand_id
1 'polypeptide(L)'
;MNLGLQGKLAVVSGSTAGIGLAIAGTLAAEGARVIVNGRTEERVTAAIENIRERVPSADLRGVAADLGTAAGVDAFLKKAPDADVLVNNLGIFDPKPFLEIPDAEWTRFFEINVLSGVRLSRKYLPGMLKKNWGRIIFISSESAQNIPAEMVHYGMTKTAQVAIARGLAQSVVSTGVTVNSVLAGPTESEGVGAFLDSMAKQQNTSKAEVEKMFFEKARPGSLLKRFETPEEVAAVVAFVASTQAQVINGAAVRAEGGVIQSIF
;
A
#
# COMPACT_ATOMS: atom_id res chain seq x y z
N MET A 1 -22.70 2.62 -3.25
CA MET A 1 -22.68 2.11 -1.85
C MET A 1 -22.15 3.25 -1.00
N ASN A 2 -22.76 3.54 0.13
CA ASN A 2 -22.17 4.53 1.05
C ASN A 2 -21.12 3.82 1.91
N LEU A 3 -19.86 4.21 1.78
CA LEU A 3 -18.74 3.59 2.52
C LEU A 3 -18.60 4.13 3.96
N GLY A 4 -19.35 5.19 4.33
CA GLY A 4 -19.29 5.78 5.66
C GLY A 4 -17.95 6.43 6.01
N LEU A 5 -17.22 6.94 4.98
CA LEU A 5 -15.91 7.56 5.12
C LEU A 5 -15.98 9.10 5.20
N GLN A 6 -17.16 9.68 5.00
CA GLN A 6 -17.36 11.14 5.07
C GLN A 6 -16.80 11.73 6.36
N GLY A 7 -15.87 12.69 6.22
CA GLY A 7 -15.24 13.40 7.34
C GLY A 7 -14.22 12.59 8.16
N LYS A 8 -13.99 11.31 7.86
CA LYS A 8 -12.94 10.50 8.49
C LYS A 8 -11.57 11.02 8.09
N LEU A 9 -10.63 11.05 9.03
CA LEU A 9 -9.25 11.44 8.75
C LEU A 9 -8.44 10.22 8.32
N ALA A 10 -8.03 10.20 7.05
CA ALA A 10 -7.21 9.13 6.47
C ALA A 10 -5.77 9.59 6.31
N VAL A 11 -4.82 8.75 6.72
CA VAL A 11 -3.38 8.90 6.44
C VAL A 11 -2.98 7.80 5.47
N VAL A 12 -2.38 8.18 4.33
CA VAL A 12 -1.84 7.24 3.35
C VAL A 12 -0.35 7.47 3.20
N SER A 13 0.47 6.52 3.67
CA SER A 13 1.92 6.63 3.57
C SER A 13 2.39 6.37 2.13
N GLY A 14 3.36 7.18 1.63
CA GLY A 14 3.87 7.03 0.27
C GLY A 14 2.80 7.23 -0.81
N SER A 15 2.00 8.30 -0.69
CA SER A 15 0.82 8.54 -1.53
C SER A 15 1.03 9.60 -2.62
N THR A 16 2.26 9.75 -3.12
CA THR A 16 2.54 10.70 -4.21
C THR A 16 2.56 10.07 -5.59
N ALA A 17 2.41 8.74 -5.71
CA ALA A 17 2.38 8.02 -6.97
C ALA A 17 1.70 6.64 -6.82
N GLY A 18 1.38 6.00 -7.94
CA GLY A 18 0.92 4.61 -8.02
C GLY A 18 -0.27 4.30 -7.11
N ILE A 19 -0.24 3.12 -6.48
CA ILE A 19 -1.32 2.63 -5.60
C ILE A 19 -1.65 3.62 -4.49
N GLY A 20 -0.63 4.23 -3.85
CA GLY A 20 -0.84 5.17 -2.76
C GLY A 20 -1.58 6.45 -3.19
N LEU A 21 -1.26 6.99 -4.37
CA LEU A 21 -1.95 8.14 -4.94
C LEU A 21 -3.41 7.81 -5.28
N ALA A 22 -3.64 6.66 -5.91
CA ALA A 22 -4.98 6.19 -6.24
C ALA A 22 -5.83 5.97 -4.97
N ILE A 23 -5.26 5.36 -3.92
CA ILE A 23 -5.93 5.19 -2.62
C ILE A 23 -6.30 6.55 -2.02
N ALA A 24 -5.37 7.52 -2.00
CA ALA A 24 -5.63 8.84 -1.47
C ALA A 24 -6.76 9.55 -2.23
N GLY A 25 -6.76 9.46 -3.56
CA GLY A 25 -7.82 10.01 -4.42
C GLY A 25 -9.18 9.33 -4.20
N THR A 26 -9.19 8.00 -4.10
CA THR A 26 -10.43 7.23 -3.88
C THR A 26 -11.03 7.53 -2.51
N LEU A 27 -10.22 7.57 -1.44
CA LEU A 27 -10.70 7.93 -0.11
C LEU A 27 -11.23 9.38 -0.07
N ALA A 28 -10.58 10.31 -0.77
CA ALA A 28 -11.03 11.68 -0.89
C ALA A 28 -12.38 11.78 -1.65
N ALA A 29 -12.56 11.01 -2.71
CA ALA A 29 -13.82 10.93 -3.46
C ALA A 29 -14.97 10.39 -2.59
N GLU A 30 -14.68 9.52 -1.63
CA GLU A 30 -15.62 9.00 -0.63
C GLU A 30 -15.83 9.98 0.56
N GLY A 31 -15.31 11.21 0.45
CA GLY A 31 -15.49 12.29 1.41
C GLY A 31 -14.59 12.23 2.66
N ALA A 32 -13.56 11.40 2.65
CA ALA A 32 -12.55 11.43 3.71
C ALA A 32 -11.65 12.67 3.59
N ARG A 33 -11.18 13.18 4.73
CA ARG A 33 -10.08 14.14 4.79
C ARG A 33 -8.78 13.35 4.68
N VAL A 34 -7.92 13.64 3.70
CA VAL A 34 -6.77 12.79 3.42
C VAL A 34 -5.45 13.53 3.64
N ILE A 35 -4.57 12.91 4.43
CA ILE A 35 -3.18 13.34 4.56
C ILE A 35 -2.35 12.58 3.53
N VAL A 36 -1.85 13.33 2.54
CA VAL A 36 -0.94 12.88 1.48
C VAL A 36 0.49 12.98 1.98
N ASN A 37 1.26 11.90 1.83
CA ASN A 37 2.66 11.84 2.25
C ASN A 37 3.59 11.47 1.09
N GLY A 38 4.70 12.16 1.05
CA GLY A 38 5.85 11.91 0.18
C GLY A 38 7.12 12.43 0.81
N ARG A 39 8.27 12.19 0.17
CA ARG A 39 9.57 12.60 0.71
C ARG A 39 9.86 14.10 0.58
N THR A 40 9.30 14.76 -0.44
CA THR A 40 9.53 16.18 -0.72
C THR A 40 8.22 16.94 -0.87
N GLU A 41 8.24 18.24 -0.57
CA GLU A 41 7.07 19.12 -0.68
C GLU A 41 6.58 19.21 -2.13
N GLU A 42 7.49 19.22 -3.12
CA GLU A 42 7.15 19.30 -4.53
C GLU A 42 6.30 18.09 -4.96
N ARG A 43 6.73 16.87 -4.60
CA ARG A 43 5.98 15.64 -4.92
C ARG A 43 4.62 15.60 -4.22
N VAL A 44 4.55 16.09 -2.99
CA VAL A 44 3.31 16.14 -2.22
C VAL A 44 2.34 17.15 -2.84
N THR A 45 2.81 18.33 -3.23
CA THR A 45 2.02 19.37 -3.88
C THR A 45 1.47 18.86 -5.22
N ALA A 46 2.32 18.30 -6.08
CA ALA A 46 1.89 17.73 -7.36
C ALA A 46 0.84 16.61 -7.20
N ALA A 47 0.98 15.75 -6.18
CA ALA A 47 0.00 14.71 -5.89
C ALA A 47 -1.35 15.29 -5.45
N ILE A 48 -1.36 16.34 -4.62
CA ILE A 48 -2.57 17.03 -4.20
C ILE A 48 -3.27 17.68 -5.40
N GLU A 49 -2.52 18.34 -6.28
CA GLU A 49 -3.06 18.94 -7.50
C GLU A 49 -3.70 17.87 -8.39
N ASN A 50 -3.01 16.77 -8.64
CA ASN A 50 -3.54 15.63 -9.42
C ASN A 50 -4.84 15.05 -8.83
N ILE A 51 -4.94 14.94 -7.50
CA ILE A 51 -6.18 14.47 -6.87
C ILE A 51 -7.29 15.51 -7.05
N ARG A 52 -7.01 16.79 -6.88
CA ARG A 52 -8.00 17.88 -7.03
C ARG A 52 -8.54 18.05 -8.44
N GLU A 53 -7.75 17.74 -9.47
CA GLU A 53 -8.24 17.70 -10.85
C GLU A 53 -9.39 16.72 -11.03
N ARG A 54 -9.33 15.58 -10.32
CA ARG A 54 -10.36 14.51 -10.38
C ARG A 54 -11.45 14.67 -9.33
N VAL A 55 -11.11 15.22 -8.18
CA VAL A 55 -12.00 15.43 -7.03
C VAL A 55 -11.84 16.87 -6.51
N PRO A 56 -12.46 17.89 -7.17
CA PRO A 56 -12.26 19.30 -6.84
C PRO A 56 -12.62 19.68 -5.39
N SER A 57 -13.54 18.96 -4.77
CA SER A 57 -13.99 19.18 -3.38
C SER A 57 -13.17 18.43 -2.34
N ALA A 58 -12.06 17.75 -2.73
CA ALA A 58 -11.25 16.95 -1.83
C ALA A 58 -10.62 17.78 -0.71
N ASP A 59 -10.81 17.36 0.53
CA ASP A 59 -10.13 17.92 1.71
C ASP A 59 -8.80 17.21 1.89
N LEU A 60 -7.73 17.83 1.36
CA LEU A 60 -6.39 17.26 1.30
C LEU A 60 -5.39 18.13 2.05
N ARG A 61 -4.54 17.46 2.82
CA ARG A 61 -3.39 18.07 3.48
C ARG A 61 -2.12 17.31 3.11
N GLY A 62 -1.07 18.02 2.73
CA GLY A 62 0.24 17.47 2.45
C GLY A 62 1.15 17.44 3.67
N VAL A 63 1.93 16.38 3.82
CA VAL A 63 3.02 16.30 4.81
C VAL A 63 4.23 15.62 4.19
N ALA A 64 5.26 16.41 3.87
CA ALA A 64 6.53 15.87 3.41
C ALA A 64 7.34 15.33 4.58
N ALA A 65 7.70 14.05 4.51
CA ALA A 65 8.58 13.36 5.44
C ALA A 65 9.00 12.00 4.86
N ASP A 66 10.22 11.57 5.14
CA ASP A 66 10.70 10.23 4.76
C ASP A 66 10.28 9.20 5.81
N LEU A 67 9.13 8.57 5.61
CA LEU A 67 8.60 7.53 6.51
C LEU A 67 9.40 6.22 6.49
N GLY A 68 10.40 6.09 5.61
CA GLY A 68 11.36 4.98 5.64
C GLY A 68 12.36 5.06 6.79
N THR A 69 12.37 6.16 7.57
CA THR A 69 13.25 6.36 8.72
C THR A 69 12.48 6.65 10.00
N ALA A 70 13.03 6.31 11.17
CA ALA A 70 12.41 6.62 12.45
C ALA A 70 12.28 8.14 12.65
N ALA A 71 13.32 8.92 12.33
CA ALA A 71 13.31 10.37 12.43
C ALA A 71 12.26 11.02 11.52
N GLY A 72 12.10 10.50 10.30
CA GLY A 72 11.07 10.98 9.38
C GLY A 72 9.65 10.67 9.86
N VAL A 73 9.44 9.50 10.48
CA VAL A 73 8.15 9.16 11.12
C VAL A 73 7.87 10.13 12.27
N ASP A 74 8.84 10.41 13.14
CA ASP A 74 8.65 11.36 14.25
C ASP A 74 8.32 12.77 13.76
N ALA A 75 9.00 13.23 12.69
CA ALA A 75 8.71 14.53 12.07
C ALA A 75 7.31 14.57 11.46
N PHE A 76 6.88 13.50 10.79
CA PHE A 76 5.54 13.35 10.24
C PHE A 76 4.46 13.40 11.33
N LEU A 77 4.64 12.65 12.42
CA LEU A 77 3.66 12.51 13.49
C LEU A 77 3.46 13.82 14.28
N LYS A 78 4.46 14.72 14.31
CA LYS A 78 4.30 16.08 14.85
C LYS A 78 3.32 16.92 14.03
N LYS A 79 3.27 16.69 12.70
CA LYS A 79 2.37 17.40 11.78
C LYS A 79 1.02 16.66 11.62
N ALA A 80 0.99 15.34 11.78
CA ALA A 80 -0.18 14.49 11.61
C ALA A 80 -0.38 13.58 12.85
N PRO A 81 -0.83 14.14 14.00
CA PRO A 81 -0.87 13.39 15.27
C PRO A 81 -1.99 12.35 15.36
N ASP A 82 -3.04 12.47 14.54
CA ASP A 82 -4.25 11.64 14.59
C ASP A 82 -4.57 11.02 13.22
N ALA A 83 -5.27 9.89 13.26
CA ALA A 83 -5.91 9.27 12.10
C ALA A 83 -7.10 8.40 12.54
N ASP A 84 -8.11 8.33 11.68
CA ASP A 84 -9.20 7.36 11.78
C ASP A 84 -8.94 6.15 10.86
N VAL A 85 -8.36 6.40 9.70
CA VAL A 85 -7.91 5.38 8.75
C VAL A 85 -6.41 5.54 8.52
N LEU A 86 -5.66 4.46 8.71
CA LEU A 86 -4.23 4.39 8.37
C LEU A 86 -4.02 3.38 7.25
N VAL A 87 -3.49 3.83 6.12
CA VAL A 87 -3.04 2.97 5.04
C VAL A 87 -1.51 2.97 4.99
N ASN A 88 -0.91 1.88 5.44
CA ASN A 88 0.52 1.60 5.38
C ASN A 88 0.86 1.12 3.97
N ASN A 89 1.04 2.06 3.04
CA ASN A 89 1.33 1.78 1.64
C ASN A 89 2.81 1.91 1.29
N LEU A 90 3.60 2.67 2.06
CA LEU A 90 5.02 2.85 1.75
C LEU A 90 5.74 1.50 1.59
N GLY A 91 6.47 1.36 0.48
CA GLY A 91 7.28 0.18 0.22
C GLY A 91 8.24 0.39 -0.95
N ILE A 92 9.27 -0.42 -0.96
CA ILE A 92 10.26 -0.54 -2.03
C ILE A 92 10.31 -1.99 -2.50
N PHE A 93 10.69 -2.18 -3.75
CA PHE A 93 11.01 -3.49 -4.35
C PHE A 93 12.22 -3.31 -5.27
N ASP A 94 13.02 -4.35 -5.39
CA ASP A 94 14.19 -4.38 -6.26
C ASP A 94 14.57 -5.84 -6.54
N PRO A 95 14.42 -6.32 -7.79
CA PRO A 95 14.83 -7.67 -8.15
C PRO A 95 16.34 -7.85 -8.00
N LYS A 96 16.74 -8.88 -7.23
CA LYS A 96 18.15 -9.20 -7.01
C LYS A 96 18.30 -10.69 -6.69
N PRO A 97 19.24 -11.41 -7.34
CA PRO A 97 19.54 -12.80 -7.02
C PRO A 97 19.89 -12.98 -5.53
N PHE A 98 19.40 -14.05 -4.90
CA PHE A 98 19.56 -14.26 -3.46
C PHE A 98 21.00 -14.12 -2.97
N LEU A 99 21.96 -14.70 -3.70
CA LEU A 99 23.39 -14.66 -3.32
C LEU A 99 24.02 -13.26 -3.43
N GLU A 100 23.36 -12.33 -4.09
CA GLU A 100 23.83 -10.96 -4.30
C GLU A 100 23.18 -9.95 -3.34
N ILE A 101 22.26 -10.39 -2.47
CA ILE A 101 21.57 -9.53 -1.51
C ILE A 101 22.42 -9.37 -0.25
N PRO A 102 23.08 -8.22 -0.03
CA PRO A 102 23.87 -8.00 1.19
C PRO A 102 22.95 -7.74 2.39
N ASP A 103 23.44 -8.00 3.61
CA ASP A 103 22.70 -7.78 4.87
C ASP A 103 22.11 -6.37 4.98
N ALA A 104 22.80 -5.38 4.47
CA ALA A 104 22.33 -3.99 4.47
C ALA A 104 21.00 -3.82 3.67
N GLU A 105 20.83 -4.57 2.56
CA GLU A 105 19.58 -4.54 1.80
C GLU A 105 18.44 -5.22 2.56
N TRP A 106 18.68 -6.36 3.22
CA TRP A 106 17.70 -6.99 4.08
C TRP A 106 17.20 -6.03 5.16
N THR A 107 18.13 -5.36 5.83
CA THR A 107 17.83 -4.36 6.86
C THR A 107 17.04 -3.18 6.28
N ARG A 108 17.48 -2.63 5.15
CA ARG A 108 16.84 -1.51 4.47
C ARG A 108 15.40 -1.84 4.06
N PHE A 109 15.17 -3.01 3.47
CA PHE A 109 13.83 -3.46 3.08
C PHE A 109 12.92 -3.63 4.29
N PHE A 110 13.43 -4.22 5.37
CA PHE A 110 12.66 -4.39 6.60
C PHE A 110 12.32 -3.04 7.24
N GLU A 111 13.27 -2.12 7.31
CA GLU A 111 13.08 -0.78 7.85
C GLU A 111 11.98 -0.02 7.10
N ILE A 112 12.05 0.01 5.77
CA ILE A 112 11.13 0.79 4.94
C ILE A 112 9.77 0.09 4.81
N ASN A 113 9.73 -1.19 4.47
CA ASN A 113 8.49 -1.90 4.16
C ASN A 113 7.72 -2.32 5.41
N VAL A 114 8.39 -2.56 6.52
CA VAL A 114 7.79 -3.14 7.73
C VAL A 114 7.74 -2.14 8.88
N LEU A 115 8.89 -1.64 9.32
CA LEU A 115 8.96 -0.79 10.52
C LEU A 115 8.28 0.57 10.33
N SER A 116 8.22 1.11 9.13
CA SER A 116 7.43 2.32 8.83
C SER A 116 5.97 2.16 9.27
N GLY A 117 5.32 1.08 8.82
CA GLY A 117 3.93 0.76 9.16
C GLY A 117 3.74 0.42 10.64
N VAL A 118 4.69 -0.28 11.26
CA VAL A 118 4.66 -0.58 12.70
C VAL A 118 4.68 0.71 13.53
N ARG A 119 5.55 1.67 13.20
CA ARG A 119 5.67 2.94 13.91
C ARG A 119 4.40 3.77 13.81
N LEU A 120 3.84 3.91 12.59
CA LEU A 120 2.59 4.63 12.37
C LEU A 120 1.42 3.95 13.09
N SER A 121 1.28 2.63 12.98
CA SER A 121 0.22 1.86 13.63
C SER A 121 0.29 2.00 15.15
N ARG A 122 1.49 1.89 15.75
CA ARG A 122 1.73 2.07 17.19
C ARG A 122 1.28 3.45 17.67
N LYS A 123 1.47 4.48 16.85
CA LYS A 123 1.10 5.86 17.21
C LYS A 123 -0.40 6.10 17.14
N TYR A 124 -1.07 5.63 16.07
CA TYR A 124 -2.47 5.95 15.86
C TYR A 124 -3.45 5.03 16.59
N LEU A 125 -3.07 3.78 16.84
CA LEU A 125 -3.93 2.78 17.48
C LEU A 125 -4.54 3.24 18.82
N PRO A 126 -3.81 3.88 19.76
CA PRO A 126 -4.41 4.33 21.02
C PRO A 126 -5.55 5.32 20.81
N GLY A 127 -5.43 6.25 19.86
CA GLY A 127 -6.50 7.19 19.50
C GLY A 127 -7.73 6.49 18.89
N MET A 128 -7.51 5.51 18.03
CA MET A 128 -8.56 4.68 17.43
C MET A 128 -9.31 3.87 18.50
N LEU A 129 -8.60 3.26 19.45
CA LEU A 129 -9.19 2.52 20.57
C LEU A 129 -10.03 3.42 21.47
N LYS A 130 -9.55 4.63 21.79
CA LYS A 130 -10.31 5.61 22.58
C LYS A 130 -11.62 6.03 21.91
N LYS A 131 -11.62 6.15 20.57
CA LYS A 131 -12.82 6.45 19.76
C LYS A 131 -13.71 5.24 19.54
N ASN A 132 -13.24 4.04 19.91
CA ASN A 132 -13.83 2.74 19.55
C ASN A 132 -14.13 2.62 18.04
N TRP A 133 -13.28 3.21 17.21
CA TRP A 133 -13.35 3.16 15.75
C TRP A 133 -11.98 3.40 15.13
N GLY A 134 -11.60 2.59 14.18
CA GLY A 134 -10.38 2.76 13.42
C GLY A 134 -10.20 1.70 12.35
N ARG A 135 -9.39 2.04 11.33
CA ARG A 135 -9.01 1.14 10.23
C ARG A 135 -7.51 1.22 10.02
N ILE A 136 -6.82 0.10 10.18
CA ILE A 136 -5.39 -0.02 9.86
C ILE A 136 -5.26 -1.04 8.73
N ILE A 137 -4.69 -0.61 7.61
CA ILE A 137 -4.54 -1.43 6.41
C ILE A 137 -3.08 -1.43 5.99
N PHE A 138 -2.51 -2.61 5.80
CA PHE A 138 -1.17 -2.79 5.21
C PHE A 138 -1.32 -3.17 3.74
N ILE A 139 -0.70 -2.39 2.85
CA ILE A 139 -0.62 -2.75 1.44
C ILE A 139 0.53 -3.73 1.28
N SER A 140 0.16 -4.99 1.28
CA SER A 140 1.05 -6.10 1.05
C SER A 140 1.09 -6.45 -0.46
N SER A 141 1.37 -7.67 -0.81
CA SER A 141 1.49 -8.13 -2.19
C SER A 141 1.10 -9.59 -2.28
N GLU A 142 0.76 -10.07 -3.50
CA GLU A 142 0.71 -11.49 -3.81
C GLU A 142 2.01 -12.20 -3.41
N SER A 143 3.12 -11.46 -3.48
CA SER A 143 4.45 -11.90 -3.08
C SER A 143 4.59 -12.23 -1.59
N ALA A 144 3.57 -11.97 -0.76
CA ALA A 144 3.53 -12.43 0.61
C ALA A 144 3.22 -13.94 0.75
N GLN A 145 2.56 -14.51 -0.24
CA GLN A 145 2.19 -15.93 -0.31
C GLN A 145 2.92 -16.66 -1.44
N ASN A 146 3.07 -16.01 -2.58
CA ASN A 146 3.80 -16.51 -3.74
C ASN A 146 5.17 -15.82 -3.83
N ILE A 147 6.08 -16.17 -2.89
CA ILE A 147 7.38 -15.50 -2.76
C ILE A 147 8.18 -15.59 -4.06
N PRO A 148 8.51 -14.46 -4.71
CA PRO A 148 9.28 -14.48 -5.94
C PRO A 148 10.75 -14.82 -5.67
N ALA A 149 11.28 -15.81 -6.38
CA ALA A 149 12.67 -16.22 -6.22
C ALA A 149 13.66 -15.11 -6.56
N GLU A 150 13.26 -14.20 -7.47
CA GLU A 150 14.02 -13.02 -7.87
C GLU A 150 13.97 -11.86 -6.88
N MET A 151 13.16 -11.96 -5.80
CA MET A 151 12.98 -10.88 -4.81
C MET A 151 12.66 -11.45 -3.42
N VAL A 152 13.43 -12.42 -2.92
CA VAL A 152 13.14 -13.11 -1.65
C VAL A 152 13.03 -12.13 -0.47
N HIS A 153 13.92 -11.14 -0.37
CA HIS A 153 13.91 -10.12 0.68
C HIS A 153 12.65 -9.23 0.63
N TYR A 154 12.13 -8.93 -0.56
CA TYR A 154 10.86 -8.24 -0.73
C TYR A 154 9.69 -9.12 -0.25
N GLY A 155 9.59 -10.36 -0.75
CA GLY A 155 8.55 -11.31 -0.35
C GLY A 155 8.51 -11.50 1.17
N MET A 156 9.67 -11.65 1.82
CA MET A 156 9.78 -11.72 3.29
C MET A 156 9.12 -10.51 3.96
N THR A 157 9.40 -9.27 3.48
CA THR A 157 8.81 -8.08 4.09
C THR A 157 7.29 -8.01 3.89
N LYS A 158 6.79 -8.49 2.75
CA LYS A 158 5.35 -8.53 2.46
C LYS A 158 4.62 -9.57 3.30
N THR A 159 5.25 -10.73 3.56
CA THR A 159 4.75 -11.73 4.53
C THR A 159 4.75 -11.16 5.94
N ALA A 160 5.80 -10.45 6.34
CA ALA A 160 5.88 -9.80 7.66
C ALA A 160 4.72 -8.80 7.87
N GLN A 161 4.34 -8.02 6.86
CA GLN A 161 3.19 -7.11 6.94
C GLN A 161 1.88 -7.87 7.22
N VAL A 162 1.65 -9.02 6.57
CA VAL A 162 0.46 -9.87 6.81
C VAL A 162 0.45 -10.41 8.23
N ALA A 163 1.60 -10.91 8.71
CA ALA A 163 1.74 -11.43 10.07
C ALA A 163 1.48 -10.34 11.13
N ILE A 164 2.02 -9.12 10.92
CA ILE A 164 1.80 -7.97 11.81
C ILE A 164 0.33 -7.56 11.81
N ALA A 165 -0.29 -7.45 10.64
CA ALA A 165 -1.71 -7.10 10.55
C ALA A 165 -2.58 -8.10 11.31
N ARG A 166 -2.33 -9.41 11.15
CA ARG A 166 -3.04 -10.47 11.86
C ARG A 166 -2.83 -10.41 13.38
N GLY A 167 -1.58 -10.28 13.82
CA GLY A 167 -1.27 -10.18 15.25
C GLY A 167 -1.86 -8.93 15.90
N LEU A 168 -1.82 -7.80 15.20
CA LEU A 168 -2.39 -6.55 15.69
C LEU A 168 -3.92 -6.62 15.77
N ALA A 169 -4.60 -7.27 14.81
CA ALA A 169 -6.04 -7.52 14.87
C ALA A 169 -6.43 -8.32 16.13
N GLN A 170 -5.63 -9.32 16.52
CA GLN A 170 -5.85 -10.09 17.73
C GLN A 170 -5.68 -9.26 19.02
N SER A 171 -4.86 -8.21 18.98
CA SER A 171 -4.65 -7.34 20.15
C SER A 171 -5.77 -6.32 20.37
N VAL A 172 -6.70 -6.16 19.42
CA VAL A 172 -7.81 -5.20 19.47
C VAL A 172 -9.18 -5.86 19.49
N VAL A 173 -9.26 -7.09 19.99
CA VAL A 173 -10.52 -7.87 20.08
C VAL A 173 -11.58 -7.09 20.86
N SER A 174 -12.84 -7.24 20.45
CA SER A 174 -14.00 -6.60 21.08
C SER A 174 -13.99 -5.06 21.00
N THR A 175 -13.29 -4.50 20.03
CA THR A 175 -13.32 -3.06 19.73
C THR A 175 -13.90 -2.79 18.33
N GLY A 176 -14.19 -1.52 18.04
CA GLY A 176 -14.59 -1.06 16.70
C GLY A 176 -13.40 -0.87 15.72
N VAL A 177 -12.18 -1.26 16.11
CA VAL A 177 -10.97 -1.16 15.26
C VAL A 177 -10.77 -2.45 14.47
N THR A 178 -10.50 -2.32 13.17
CA THR A 178 -10.10 -3.46 12.34
C THR A 178 -8.69 -3.26 11.77
N VAL A 179 -7.96 -4.36 11.65
CA VAL A 179 -6.62 -4.38 11.08
C VAL A 179 -6.53 -5.46 10.02
N ASN A 180 -6.23 -5.08 8.79
CA ASN A 180 -6.18 -5.99 7.65
C ASN A 180 -4.95 -5.74 6.79
N SER A 181 -4.62 -6.69 5.93
CA SER A 181 -3.73 -6.47 4.80
C SER A 181 -4.49 -6.63 3.48
N VAL A 182 -4.12 -5.83 2.48
CA VAL A 182 -4.55 -5.99 1.09
C VAL A 182 -3.36 -6.48 0.29
N LEU A 183 -3.50 -7.63 -0.35
CA LEU A 183 -2.47 -8.22 -1.19
C LEU A 183 -2.71 -7.76 -2.62
N ALA A 184 -1.92 -6.78 -3.07
CA ALA A 184 -1.96 -6.30 -4.45
C ALA A 184 -1.20 -7.25 -5.37
N GLY A 185 -1.69 -7.40 -6.58
CA GLY A 185 -0.99 -8.09 -7.65
C GLY A 185 0.01 -7.18 -8.39
N PRO A 186 0.52 -7.67 -9.53
CA PRO A 186 1.31 -6.82 -10.42
C PRO A 186 0.48 -5.63 -10.89
N THR A 187 0.85 -4.44 -10.44
CA THR A 187 0.08 -3.20 -10.66
C THR A 187 0.89 -2.23 -11.51
N GLU A 188 0.26 -1.59 -12.50
CA GLU A 188 0.88 -0.56 -13.31
C GLU A 188 1.18 0.69 -12.46
N SER A 189 2.46 0.93 -12.20
CA SER A 189 2.96 2.09 -11.47
C SER A 189 4.03 2.78 -12.29
N GLU A 190 4.41 4.02 -11.91
CA GLU A 190 5.53 4.71 -12.58
C GLU A 190 6.79 3.83 -12.66
N GLY A 191 7.12 3.12 -11.56
CA GLY A 191 8.28 2.23 -11.52
C GLY A 191 8.14 1.02 -12.43
N VAL A 192 6.97 0.40 -12.47
CA VAL A 192 6.68 -0.74 -13.36
C VAL A 192 6.65 -0.28 -14.81
N GLY A 193 6.05 0.87 -15.12
CA GLY A 193 6.05 1.45 -16.47
C GLY A 193 7.46 1.68 -16.98
N ALA A 194 8.32 2.33 -16.19
CA ALA A 194 9.73 2.55 -16.54
C ALA A 194 10.52 1.24 -16.71
N PHE A 195 10.26 0.24 -15.88
CA PHE A 195 10.85 -1.09 -16.00
C PHE A 195 10.45 -1.77 -17.32
N LEU A 196 9.16 -1.77 -17.66
CA LEU A 196 8.67 -2.35 -18.91
C LEU A 196 9.26 -1.64 -20.14
N ASP A 197 9.36 -0.30 -20.11
CA ASP A 197 9.97 0.48 -21.18
C ASP A 197 11.46 0.18 -21.34
N SER A 198 12.17 -0.01 -20.23
CA SER A 198 13.59 -0.42 -20.24
C SER A 198 13.78 -1.80 -20.84
N MET A 199 12.96 -2.77 -20.40
CA MET A 199 12.99 -4.14 -20.92
C MET A 199 12.64 -4.20 -22.41
N ALA A 200 11.65 -3.44 -22.86
CA ALA A 200 11.25 -3.37 -24.26
C ALA A 200 12.42 -2.86 -25.13
N LYS A 201 13.12 -1.81 -24.68
CA LYS A 201 14.32 -1.30 -25.34
C LYS A 201 15.46 -2.31 -25.39
N GLN A 202 15.76 -2.97 -24.25
CA GLN A 202 16.84 -3.96 -24.17
C GLN A 202 16.59 -5.19 -25.07
N GLN A 203 15.32 -5.62 -25.15
CA GLN A 203 14.94 -6.80 -25.94
C GLN A 203 14.53 -6.46 -27.38
N ASN A 204 14.60 -5.19 -27.77
CA ASN A 204 14.16 -4.70 -29.08
C ASN A 204 12.73 -5.16 -29.43
N THR A 205 11.81 -5.01 -28.50
CA THR A 205 10.41 -5.45 -28.62
C THR A 205 9.44 -4.37 -28.11
N SER A 206 8.13 -4.62 -28.16
CA SER A 206 7.13 -3.68 -27.65
C SER A 206 6.89 -3.88 -26.15
N LYS A 207 6.37 -2.82 -25.46
CA LYS A 207 5.91 -2.90 -24.06
C LYS A 207 4.85 -3.99 -23.90
N ALA A 208 3.93 -4.13 -24.84
CA ALA A 208 2.87 -5.14 -24.81
C ALA A 208 3.44 -6.58 -24.87
N GLU A 209 4.50 -6.82 -25.64
CA GLU A 209 5.12 -8.14 -25.68
C GLU A 209 5.91 -8.44 -24.41
N VAL A 210 6.55 -7.44 -23.79
CA VAL A 210 7.20 -7.58 -22.47
C VAL A 210 6.15 -7.90 -21.40
N GLU A 211 5.01 -7.23 -21.40
CA GLU A 211 3.91 -7.52 -20.47
C GLU A 211 3.39 -8.94 -20.65
N LYS A 212 3.14 -9.37 -21.88
CA LYS A 212 2.72 -10.74 -22.19
C LYS A 212 3.74 -11.76 -21.67
N MET A 213 5.02 -11.57 -21.96
CA MET A 213 6.09 -12.43 -21.45
C MET A 213 6.16 -12.46 -19.92
N PHE A 214 5.92 -11.34 -19.27
CA PHE A 214 5.87 -11.26 -17.81
C PHE A 214 4.77 -12.17 -17.23
N PHE A 215 3.56 -12.12 -17.80
CA PHE A 215 2.45 -12.97 -17.36
C PHE A 215 2.57 -14.43 -17.81
N GLU A 216 3.33 -14.73 -18.83
CA GLU A 216 3.62 -16.10 -19.24
C GLU A 216 4.73 -16.75 -18.37
N LYS A 217 5.76 -16.00 -17.98
CA LYS A 217 6.97 -16.55 -17.34
C LYS A 217 7.05 -16.24 -15.84
N ALA A 218 6.84 -14.98 -15.45
CA ALA A 218 7.04 -14.54 -14.05
C ALA A 218 5.77 -14.72 -13.22
N ARG A 219 4.60 -14.55 -13.82
CA ARG A 219 3.30 -14.70 -13.12
C ARG A 219 2.31 -15.57 -13.90
N PRO A 220 2.68 -16.84 -14.20
CA PRO A 220 1.85 -17.72 -15.02
C PRO A 220 0.51 -18.06 -14.36
N GLY A 221 0.40 -17.96 -13.03
CA GLY A 221 -0.85 -18.16 -12.28
C GLY A 221 -1.90 -17.08 -12.47
N SER A 222 -1.51 -15.86 -12.91
CA SER A 222 -2.46 -14.74 -13.06
C SER A 222 -3.66 -15.15 -13.94
N LEU A 223 -4.86 -14.93 -13.41
CA LEU A 223 -6.10 -15.09 -14.18
C LEU A 223 -6.43 -13.83 -14.99
N LEU A 224 -5.96 -12.67 -14.53
CA LEU A 224 -6.19 -11.39 -15.19
C LEU A 224 -5.33 -11.20 -16.44
N LYS A 225 -4.10 -11.75 -16.46
CA LYS A 225 -3.13 -11.70 -17.58
C LYS A 225 -2.77 -10.29 -18.06
N ARG A 226 -2.94 -9.29 -17.22
CA ARG A 226 -2.51 -7.90 -17.41
C ARG A 226 -2.08 -7.31 -16.07
N PHE A 227 -1.40 -6.19 -16.10
CA PHE A 227 -1.22 -5.41 -14.88
C PHE A 227 -2.57 -4.85 -14.40
N GLU A 228 -2.72 -4.80 -13.09
CA GLU A 228 -3.83 -4.11 -12.44
C GLU A 228 -3.61 -2.59 -12.55
N THR A 229 -4.70 -1.84 -12.58
CA THR A 229 -4.58 -0.40 -12.39
C THR A 229 -4.48 -0.06 -10.91
N PRO A 230 -3.81 1.02 -10.53
CA PRO A 230 -3.80 1.50 -9.15
C PRO A 230 -5.20 1.73 -8.57
N GLU A 231 -6.16 2.12 -9.40
CA GLU A 231 -7.55 2.35 -9.05
C GLU A 231 -8.30 1.07 -8.70
N GLU A 232 -8.01 -0.06 -9.36
CA GLU A 232 -8.58 -1.36 -9.03
C GLU A 232 -8.18 -1.79 -7.61
N VAL A 233 -6.92 -1.62 -7.23
CA VAL A 233 -6.45 -1.88 -5.87
C VAL A 233 -7.05 -0.87 -4.87
N ALA A 234 -7.10 0.42 -5.24
CA ALA A 234 -7.63 1.47 -4.39
C ALA A 234 -9.11 1.27 -4.04
N ALA A 235 -9.91 0.75 -4.97
CA ALA A 235 -11.32 0.42 -4.72
C ALA A 235 -11.48 -0.65 -3.62
N VAL A 236 -10.64 -1.69 -3.64
CA VAL A 236 -10.63 -2.72 -2.59
C VAL A 236 -10.20 -2.11 -1.24
N VAL A 237 -9.18 -1.25 -1.25
CA VAL A 237 -8.71 -0.57 -0.02
C VAL A 237 -9.81 0.33 0.56
N ALA A 238 -10.51 1.10 -0.27
CA ALA A 238 -11.61 1.96 0.18
C ALA A 238 -12.75 1.13 0.80
N PHE A 239 -13.09 -0.02 0.19
CA PHE A 239 -14.06 -0.94 0.78
C PHE A 239 -13.60 -1.49 2.14
N VAL A 240 -12.35 -1.97 2.25
CA VAL A 240 -11.79 -2.48 3.52
C VAL A 240 -11.70 -1.39 4.59
N ALA A 241 -11.50 -0.12 4.20
CA ALA A 241 -11.51 1.04 5.09
C ALA A 241 -12.92 1.44 5.56
N SER A 242 -13.96 0.97 4.90
CA SER A 242 -15.34 1.40 5.10
C SER A 242 -15.97 0.87 6.39
N THR A 243 -17.13 1.44 6.73
CA THR A 243 -18.00 0.89 7.78
C THR A 243 -18.68 -0.41 7.35
N GLN A 244 -18.80 -0.67 6.05
CA GLN A 244 -19.41 -1.87 5.49
C GLN A 244 -18.52 -3.11 5.67
N ALA A 245 -17.20 -2.91 5.79
CA ALA A 245 -16.22 -3.98 5.94
C ALA A 245 -15.91 -4.34 7.41
N GLN A 246 -16.76 -3.98 8.36
CA GLN A 246 -16.49 -4.17 9.81
C GLN A 246 -16.29 -5.64 10.21
N VAL A 247 -16.83 -6.58 9.47
CA VAL A 247 -16.66 -8.03 9.71
C VAL A 247 -15.31 -8.55 9.19
N ILE A 248 -14.60 -7.77 8.37
CA ILE A 248 -13.27 -8.10 7.85
C ILE A 248 -12.23 -7.60 8.85
N ASN A 249 -11.66 -8.52 9.63
CA ASN A 249 -10.66 -8.18 10.64
C ASN A 249 -9.60 -9.29 10.76
N GLY A 250 -8.34 -8.92 10.68
CA GLY A 250 -7.22 -9.85 10.65
C GLY A 250 -7.08 -10.63 9.35
N ALA A 251 -7.71 -10.16 8.27
CA ALA A 251 -7.71 -10.82 6.98
C ALA A 251 -6.56 -10.34 6.07
N ALA A 252 -6.14 -11.25 5.18
CA ALA A 252 -5.34 -10.96 4.00
C ALA A 252 -6.30 -10.90 2.79
N VAL A 253 -6.78 -9.69 2.46
CA VAL A 253 -7.75 -9.49 1.39
C VAL A 253 -7.02 -9.47 0.06
N ARG A 254 -7.38 -10.37 -0.84
CA ARG A 254 -6.72 -10.55 -2.14
C ARG A 254 -7.28 -9.56 -3.16
N ALA A 255 -6.40 -8.76 -3.76
CA ALA A 255 -6.64 -7.87 -4.88
C ALA A 255 -5.45 -8.04 -5.82
N GLU A 256 -5.32 -9.23 -6.46
CA GLU A 256 -4.06 -9.67 -7.08
C GLU A 256 -4.27 -10.41 -8.43
N GLY A 257 -5.43 -10.24 -9.03
CA GLY A 257 -5.72 -10.79 -10.36
C GLY A 257 -5.64 -12.31 -10.48
N GLY A 258 -5.77 -13.04 -9.35
CA GLY A 258 -5.72 -14.50 -9.31
C GLY A 258 -4.32 -15.09 -9.48
N VAL A 259 -3.27 -14.35 -9.13
CA VAL A 259 -1.87 -14.84 -9.16
C VAL A 259 -1.65 -15.96 -8.15
N ILE A 260 -2.25 -15.81 -6.96
CA ILE A 260 -2.16 -16.82 -5.89
C ILE A 260 -3.11 -17.97 -6.22
N GLN A 261 -2.55 -19.16 -6.42
CA GLN A 261 -3.30 -20.36 -6.82
C GLN A 261 -4.00 -21.07 -5.64
N SER A 262 -3.67 -20.72 -4.40
CA SER A 262 -4.35 -21.24 -3.22
C SER A 262 -5.80 -20.76 -3.17
N ILE A 263 -6.71 -21.63 -2.71
CA ILE A 263 -8.11 -21.26 -2.46
C ILE A 263 -8.32 -20.58 -1.10
N PHE A 264 -7.28 -20.54 -0.25
CA PHE A 264 -7.28 -19.91 1.07
C PHE A 264 -6.23 -18.80 1.15
#